data_8415c55464b27454d377a1ecdd9e2bb3
#
_entry.id   8415c55464b27454d377a1ecdd9e2bb3
#
_cell.length_a   1.000
_cell.length_b   1.000
_cell.length_c   1.000
_cell.angle_alpha   90.00
_cell.angle_beta   90.00
_cell.angle_gamma   90.00
#
_symmetry.space_group_name_H-M   'P 1'
#
loop_
_entity.id
_entity.type
_entity.pdbx_description
1 polymer ?
#
loop_
_entity_poly.entity_id
_entity_poly.type
_entity_poly.pdbx_seq_one_letter_code
_entity_poly.pdbx_strand_id
1 'polypeptide(L)'
;TMAKGVASGYAAISCLVTTEEVFDMFKDDASDPLNYFRDISTFGGCTAGPTDGLENMAIIEEAGLLENTVQVGAYRLDQLRALSDKHAIIGDVRGKGLFLGAELVADRDTRAPAAEALVSAVVGDCMNQGVIIGMTNRSVPGKNNTLCFSPALIAQKDDIDQIITAVDGALGRVFA
;
A
#
# COMPACT_ATOMS: atom_id res chain seq x y z
N THR A 1 5.37 14.27 -5.49
CA THR A 1 3.92 14.47 -5.35
C THR A 1 3.36 13.43 -4.38
N MET A 2 2.54 13.86 -3.44
CA MET A 2 1.86 13.02 -2.45
C MET A 2 0.37 13.32 -2.46
N ALA A 3 -0.46 12.35 -2.08
CA ALA A 3 -1.91 12.50 -1.95
C ALA A 3 -2.47 11.40 -1.03
N LYS A 4 -3.78 11.30 -0.91
CA LYS A 4 -4.49 10.20 -0.23
C LYS A 4 -4.03 10.00 1.22
N GLY A 5 -3.06 9.12 1.47
CA GLY A 5 -2.53 8.82 2.81
C GLY A 5 -1.93 10.02 3.57
N VAL A 6 -1.67 11.15 2.90
CA VAL A 6 -1.20 12.37 3.59
C VAL A 6 -2.19 12.83 4.67
N ALA A 7 -3.49 12.72 4.40
CA ALA A 7 -4.56 13.02 5.36
C ALA A 7 -5.33 11.74 5.77
N SER A 8 -4.69 10.57 5.71
CA SER A 8 -5.27 9.27 6.10
C SER A 8 -6.65 8.97 5.48
N GLY A 9 -7.00 9.58 4.36
CA GLY A 9 -8.28 9.43 3.67
C GLY A 9 -9.42 10.30 4.21
N TYR A 10 -9.21 11.10 5.24
CA TYR A 10 -10.24 11.97 5.82
C TYR A 10 -10.50 13.22 5.00
N ALA A 11 -9.48 13.75 4.31
CA ALA A 11 -9.62 14.95 3.48
C ALA A 11 -9.07 14.74 2.07
N ALA A 12 -9.65 15.45 1.11
CA ALA A 12 -9.11 15.57 -0.24
C ALA A 12 -7.92 16.53 -0.22
N ILE A 13 -6.72 15.99 -0.43
CA ILE A 13 -5.46 16.75 -0.43
C ILE A 13 -4.49 16.17 -1.45
N SER A 14 -3.69 17.04 -2.04
CA SER A 14 -2.45 16.67 -2.73
C SER A 14 -1.35 17.67 -2.36
N CYS A 15 -0.13 17.18 -2.28
CA CYS A 15 1.05 17.96 -1.98
C CYS A 15 2.09 17.77 -3.08
N LEU A 16 2.66 18.86 -3.54
CA LEU A 16 3.85 18.88 -4.37
C LEU A 16 5.01 19.40 -3.52
N VAL A 17 6.05 18.59 -3.38
CA VAL A 17 7.28 18.97 -2.69
C VAL A 17 8.41 18.99 -3.70
N THR A 18 9.20 20.05 -3.67
CA THR A 18 10.35 20.26 -4.56
C THR A 18 11.50 20.89 -3.79
N THR A 19 12.69 20.96 -4.40
CA THR A 19 13.82 21.71 -3.85
C THR A 19 13.66 23.21 -4.10
N GLU A 20 14.34 24.02 -3.29
CA GLU A 20 14.38 25.48 -3.47
C GLU A 20 14.90 25.85 -4.87
N GLU A 21 15.92 25.16 -5.36
CA GLU A 21 16.48 25.36 -6.69
C GLU A 21 15.41 25.24 -7.81
N VAL A 22 14.54 24.24 -7.73
CA VAL A 22 13.43 24.09 -8.70
C VAL A 22 12.39 25.18 -8.52
N PHE A 23 12.06 25.54 -7.26
CA PHE A 23 11.10 26.59 -6.96
C PHE A 23 11.59 27.97 -7.43
N ASP A 24 12.88 28.24 -7.29
CA ASP A 24 13.50 29.53 -7.69
C ASP A 24 13.42 29.77 -9.20
N MET A 25 13.29 28.72 -10.01
CA MET A 25 13.02 28.86 -11.45
C MET A 25 11.70 29.55 -11.78
N PHE A 26 10.78 29.65 -10.80
CA PHE A 26 9.53 30.38 -10.92
C PHE A 26 9.56 31.76 -10.28
N LYS A 27 10.67 32.12 -9.64
CA LYS A 27 10.93 33.44 -9.07
C LYS A 27 11.85 34.19 -10.06
N ASP A 28 11.29 34.99 -10.91
CA ASP A 28 12.10 35.85 -11.76
C ASP A 28 11.89 37.32 -11.39
N ASP A 29 12.16 38.23 -12.28
CA ASP A 29 12.10 39.66 -12.02
C ASP A 29 10.76 40.09 -11.38
N ALA A 30 10.82 40.58 -10.14
CA ALA A 30 9.67 41.03 -9.38
C ALA A 30 8.92 42.22 -10.05
N SER A 31 9.50 42.80 -11.11
CA SER A 31 8.86 43.84 -11.91
C SER A 31 7.86 43.29 -12.93
N ASP A 32 7.93 41.97 -13.25
CA ASP A 32 6.95 41.33 -14.11
C ASP A 32 5.80 40.75 -13.27
N PRO A 33 4.59 41.32 -13.33
CA PRO A 33 3.46 40.86 -12.52
C PRO A 33 2.95 39.45 -12.91
N LEU A 34 3.48 38.87 -13.97
CA LEU A 34 3.11 37.54 -14.43
C LEU A 34 4.16 36.48 -14.06
N ASN A 35 5.24 36.90 -13.46
CA ASN A 35 6.39 36.03 -13.15
C ASN A 35 6.28 35.45 -11.75
N TYR A 36 5.41 34.45 -11.59
CA TYR A 36 5.21 33.69 -10.37
C TYR A 36 4.65 32.30 -10.68
N PHE A 37 4.83 31.36 -9.75
CA PHE A 37 4.18 30.07 -9.83
C PHE A 37 2.65 30.21 -9.81
N ARG A 38 2.00 29.67 -10.84
CA ARG A 38 0.55 29.75 -10.99
C ARG A 38 -0.07 28.39 -10.73
N ASP A 39 -0.76 28.25 -9.61
CA ASP A 39 -1.71 27.19 -9.36
C ASP A 39 -3.11 27.78 -9.23
N ILE A 40 -4.02 27.36 -10.11
CA ILE A 40 -5.39 27.85 -10.18
C ILE A 40 -6.37 26.76 -9.75
N SER A 41 -5.97 25.92 -8.81
CA SER A 41 -6.85 24.91 -8.24
C SER A 41 -8.00 25.54 -7.48
N THR A 42 -9.25 25.16 -7.79
CA THR A 42 -10.46 25.70 -7.17
C THR A 42 -10.44 25.60 -5.65
N PHE A 43 -9.92 24.47 -5.11
CA PHE A 43 -9.76 24.24 -3.67
C PHE A 43 -8.36 24.59 -3.15
N GLY A 44 -7.52 25.25 -3.95
CA GLY A 44 -6.26 25.80 -3.49
C GLY A 44 -6.49 26.81 -2.36
N GLY A 45 -5.74 26.69 -1.27
CA GLY A 45 -5.91 27.52 -0.09
C GLY A 45 -7.04 27.10 0.86
N CYS A 46 -7.79 26.02 0.58
CA CYS A 46 -8.67 25.40 1.56
C CYS A 46 -7.85 24.88 2.75
N THR A 47 -8.22 25.25 3.98
CA THR A 47 -7.43 24.95 5.18
C THR A 47 -7.68 23.57 5.77
N ALA A 48 -8.84 22.95 5.51
CA ALA A 48 -9.21 21.65 6.10
C ALA A 48 -8.22 20.54 5.74
N GLY A 49 -7.93 20.36 4.45
CA GLY A 49 -7.01 19.31 3.99
C GLY A 49 -5.59 19.41 4.57
N PRO A 50 -4.93 20.60 4.51
CA PRO A 50 -3.65 20.80 5.18
C PRO A 50 -3.67 20.57 6.68
N THR A 51 -4.73 20.96 7.40
CA THR A 51 -4.87 20.72 8.85
C THR A 51 -4.92 19.21 9.14
N ASP A 52 -5.75 18.46 8.42
CA ASP A 52 -5.82 17.00 8.56
C ASP A 52 -4.48 16.33 8.22
N GLY A 53 -3.78 16.83 7.20
CA GLY A 53 -2.46 16.33 6.82
C GLY A 53 -1.41 16.57 7.91
N LEU A 54 -1.39 17.74 8.52
CA LEU A 54 -0.48 18.07 9.63
C LEU A 54 -0.76 17.21 10.87
N GLU A 55 -2.01 17.04 11.23
CA GLU A 55 -2.41 16.19 12.35
C GLU A 55 -2.02 14.72 12.09
N ASN A 56 -2.27 14.21 10.89
CA ASN A 56 -1.86 12.85 10.54
C ASN A 56 -0.33 12.65 10.63
N MET A 57 0.46 13.64 10.22
CA MET A 57 1.92 13.59 10.38
C MET A 57 2.33 13.59 11.85
N ALA A 58 1.71 14.43 12.69
CA ALA A 58 1.95 14.47 14.12
C ALA A 58 1.65 13.10 14.77
N ILE A 59 0.50 12.49 14.46
CA ILE A 59 0.14 11.15 14.94
C ILE A 59 1.18 10.11 14.54
N ILE A 60 1.67 10.13 13.29
CA ILE A 60 2.69 9.18 12.82
C ILE A 60 3.98 9.30 13.64
N GLU A 61 4.41 10.52 13.94
CA GLU A 61 5.61 10.79 14.75
C GLU A 61 5.41 10.42 16.22
N GLU A 62 4.36 10.94 16.86
CA GLU A 62 4.09 10.78 18.29
C GLU A 62 3.81 9.32 18.68
N ALA A 63 3.11 8.59 17.83
CA ALA A 63 2.84 7.16 18.04
C ALA A 63 3.97 6.23 17.56
N GLY A 64 5.07 6.75 17.02
CA GLY A 64 6.21 5.95 16.56
C GLY A 64 5.84 4.98 15.42
N LEU A 65 4.91 5.36 14.55
CA LEU A 65 4.34 4.44 13.55
C LEU A 65 5.34 4.02 12.46
N LEU A 66 6.39 4.80 12.23
CA LEU A 66 7.46 4.39 11.31
C LEU A 66 8.22 3.20 11.86
N GLU A 67 8.57 3.22 13.15
CA GLU A 67 9.25 2.11 13.82
C GLU A 67 8.33 0.88 13.91
N ASN A 68 7.05 1.07 14.26
CA ASN A 68 6.06 0.01 14.24
C ASN A 68 5.98 -0.66 12.85
N THR A 69 5.98 0.14 11.78
CA THR A 69 5.95 -0.34 10.39
C THR A 69 7.17 -1.20 10.06
N VAL A 70 8.35 -0.86 10.57
CA VAL A 70 9.57 -1.66 10.37
C VAL A 70 9.46 -3.00 11.10
N GLN A 71 9.09 -2.98 12.38
CA GLN A 71 9.04 -4.18 13.22
C GLN A 71 7.92 -5.14 12.81
N VAL A 72 6.69 -4.64 12.68
CA VAL A 72 5.53 -5.45 12.31
C VAL A 72 5.60 -5.89 10.85
N GLY A 73 6.19 -5.03 9.98
CA GLY A 73 6.44 -5.38 8.58
C GLY A 73 7.44 -6.51 8.42
N ALA A 74 8.54 -6.51 9.17
CA ALA A 74 9.51 -7.60 9.18
C ALA A 74 8.86 -8.91 9.67
N TYR A 75 8.12 -8.85 10.77
CA TYR A 75 7.36 -9.99 11.29
C TYR A 75 6.43 -10.58 10.23
N ARG A 76 5.64 -9.75 9.54
CA ARG A 76 4.73 -10.22 8.50
C ARG A 76 5.44 -10.81 7.29
N LEU A 77 6.57 -10.22 6.89
CA LEU A 77 7.36 -10.74 5.78
C LEU A 77 7.83 -12.17 6.07
N ASP A 78 8.28 -12.44 7.30
CA ASP A 78 8.70 -13.77 7.72
C ASP A 78 7.53 -14.76 7.75
N GLN A 79 6.36 -14.34 8.22
CA GLN A 79 5.14 -15.17 8.20
C GLN A 79 4.70 -15.51 6.77
N LEU A 80 4.73 -14.55 5.83
CA LEU A 80 4.41 -14.79 4.44
C LEU A 80 5.43 -15.72 3.75
N ARG A 81 6.70 -15.62 4.12
CA ARG A 81 7.74 -16.57 3.64
C ARG A 81 7.48 -17.98 4.16
N ALA A 82 7.10 -18.12 5.43
CA ALA A 82 6.71 -19.42 5.97
C ALA A 82 5.48 -20.01 5.25
N LEU A 83 4.51 -19.18 4.85
CA LEU A 83 3.42 -19.62 3.98
C LEU A 83 3.91 -20.05 2.59
N SER A 84 4.92 -19.37 2.04
CA SER A 84 5.53 -19.77 0.77
C SER A 84 6.22 -21.14 0.84
N ASP A 85 6.79 -21.50 1.99
CA ASP A 85 7.35 -22.84 2.21
C ASP A 85 6.26 -23.92 2.28
N LYS A 86 5.09 -23.55 2.83
CA LYS A 86 3.92 -24.43 2.98
C LYS A 86 3.12 -24.60 1.69
N HIS A 87 2.93 -23.51 0.93
CA HIS A 87 2.08 -23.45 -0.26
C HIS A 87 2.91 -23.22 -1.52
N ALA A 88 3.10 -24.25 -2.34
CA ALA A 88 3.86 -24.18 -3.60
C ALA A 88 3.30 -23.13 -4.59
N ILE A 89 2.04 -22.75 -4.46
CA ILE A 89 1.38 -21.73 -5.28
C ILE A 89 1.94 -20.32 -5.04
N ILE A 90 2.60 -20.04 -3.91
CA ILE A 90 3.26 -18.74 -3.66
C ILE A 90 4.64 -18.78 -4.33
N GLY A 91 4.81 -18.09 -5.44
CA GLY A 91 6.06 -18.04 -6.21
C GLY A 91 7.06 -17.03 -5.68
N ASP A 92 6.57 -15.90 -5.12
CA ASP A 92 7.44 -14.85 -4.58
C ASP A 92 6.71 -14.04 -3.51
N VAL A 93 7.48 -13.57 -2.51
CA VAL A 93 7.01 -12.67 -1.46
C VAL A 93 7.94 -11.48 -1.40
N ARG A 94 7.41 -10.28 -1.61
CA ARG A 94 8.19 -9.04 -1.68
C ARG A 94 7.47 -7.84 -1.10
N GLY A 95 8.23 -6.79 -0.80
CA GLY A 95 7.72 -5.50 -0.35
C GLY A 95 8.60 -4.86 0.71
N LYS A 96 8.06 -3.82 1.36
CA LYS A 96 8.77 -3.07 2.40
C LYS A 96 7.78 -2.61 3.48
N GLY A 97 8.18 -2.74 4.73
CA GLY A 97 7.32 -2.40 5.88
C GLY A 97 6.00 -3.15 5.80
N LEU A 98 4.90 -2.44 5.95
CA LEU A 98 3.54 -3.00 5.89
C LEU A 98 2.97 -3.13 4.45
N PHE A 99 3.69 -2.70 3.43
CA PHE A 99 3.26 -2.86 2.04
C PHE A 99 3.96 -4.05 1.39
N LEU A 100 3.29 -5.20 1.41
CA LEU A 100 3.82 -6.48 0.93
C LEU A 100 2.91 -7.10 -0.14
N GLY A 101 3.51 -7.92 -0.98
CA GLY A 101 2.81 -8.72 -1.99
C GLY A 101 3.25 -10.19 -1.95
N ALA A 102 2.30 -11.10 -2.21
CA ALA A 102 2.56 -12.50 -2.45
C ALA A 102 2.08 -12.84 -3.86
N GLU A 103 3.00 -13.18 -4.74
CA GLU A 103 2.72 -13.54 -6.12
C GLU A 103 2.35 -15.01 -6.20
N LEU A 104 1.18 -15.30 -6.76
CA LEU A 104 0.69 -16.65 -6.94
C LEU A 104 1.04 -17.17 -8.34
N VAL A 105 1.64 -18.34 -8.41
CA VAL A 105 2.08 -18.98 -9.66
C VAL A 105 1.45 -20.36 -9.80
N ALA A 106 1.11 -20.75 -11.00
CA ALA A 106 0.67 -22.11 -11.28
C ALA A 106 1.82 -23.11 -11.18
N ASP A 107 3.04 -22.63 -11.46
CA ASP A 107 4.26 -23.44 -11.43
C ASP A 107 5.46 -22.54 -11.12
N ARG A 108 6.27 -22.94 -10.14
CA ARG A 108 7.43 -22.15 -9.68
C ARG A 108 8.60 -22.15 -10.66
N ASP A 109 8.81 -23.22 -11.39
CA ASP A 109 9.97 -23.37 -12.29
C ASP A 109 9.77 -22.51 -13.53
N THR A 110 8.59 -22.55 -14.12
CA THR A 110 8.23 -21.76 -15.30
C THR A 110 7.78 -20.34 -14.94
N ARG A 111 7.43 -20.08 -13.66
CA ARG A 111 6.82 -18.84 -13.17
C ARG A 111 5.51 -18.50 -13.88
N ALA A 112 4.82 -19.51 -14.40
CA ALA A 112 3.50 -19.31 -14.98
C ALA A 112 2.55 -18.73 -13.94
N PRO A 113 1.84 -17.60 -14.23
CA PRO A 113 0.96 -16.97 -13.26
C PRO A 113 -0.22 -17.88 -12.92
N ALA A 114 -0.68 -17.85 -11.68
CA ALA A 114 -1.95 -18.46 -11.30
C ALA A 114 -3.11 -17.76 -12.01
N ALA A 115 -4.17 -18.50 -12.32
CA ALA A 115 -5.35 -17.94 -12.96
C ALA A 115 -6.01 -16.87 -12.08
N GLU A 116 -6.34 -15.71 -12.66
CA GLU A 116 -6.91 -14.57 -11.93
C GLU A 116 -8.19 -14.93 -11.16
N ALA A 117 -8.98 -15.87 -11.68
CA ALA A 117 -10.18 -16.36 -10.99
C ALA A 117 -9.86 -17.06 -9.67
N LEU A 118 -8.76 -17.82 -9.59
CA LEU A 118 -8.30 -18.48 -8.36
C LEU A 118 -7.76 -17.45 -7.36
N VAL A 119 -7.02 -16.45 -7.84
CA VAL A 119 -6.55 -15.35 -6.98
C VAL A 119 -7.73 -14.59 -6.38
N SER A 120 -8.75 -14.29 -7.19
CA SER A 120 -10.00 -13.67 -6.73
C SER A 120 -10.73 -14.55 -5.71
N ALA A 121 -10.72 -15.87 -5.90
CA ALA A 121 -11.33 -16.82 -4.96
C ALA A 121 -10.62 -16.79 -3.59
N VAL A 122 -9.29 -16.67 -3.56
CA VAL A 122 -8.53 -16.51 -2.30
C VAL A 122 -8.95 -15.20 -1.59
N VAL A 123 -9.05 -14.09 -2.32
CA VAL A 123 -9.49 -12.80 -1.75
C VAL A 123 -10.90 -12.90 -1.20
N GLY A 124 -11.83 -13.53 -1.95
CA GLY A 124 -13.19 -13.74 -1.51
C GLY A 124 -13.30 -14.65 -0.28
N ASP A 125 -12.50 -15.70 -0.21
CA ASP A 125 -12.44 -16.59 0.95
C ASP A 125 -11.91 -15.86 2.20
N CYS A 126 -10.84 -15.06 2.08
CA CYS A 126 -10.37 -14.20 3.17
C CYS A 126 -11.46 -13.25 3.66
N MET A 127 -12.22 -12.64 2.75
CA MET A 127 -13.33 -11.75 3.09
C MET A 127 -14.42 -12.49 3.88
N ASN A 128 -14.76 -13.72 3.51
CA ASN A 128 -15.71 -14.56 4.25
C ASN A 128 -15.22 -14.90 5.66
N GLN A 129 -13.91 -14.85 5.90
CA GLN A 129 -13.28 -15.01 7.22
C GLN A 129 -13.13 -13.67 7.97
N GLY A 130 -13.69 -12.56 7.45
CA GLY A 130 -13.63 -11.24 8.07
C GLY A 130 -12.32 -10.47 7.79
N VAL A 131 -11.48 -10.93 6.86
CA VAL A 131 -10.21 -10.31 6.51
C VAL A 131 -10.24 -9.79 5.08
N ILE A 132 -10.12 -8.48 4.91
CA ILE A 132 -10.06 -7.82 3.60
C ILE A 132 -8.60 -7.70 3.16
N ILE A 133 -8.24 -8.36 2.06
CA ILE A 133 -6.96 -8.20 1.37
C ILE A 133 -7.18 -7.72 -0.06
N GLY A 134 -6.16 -7.16 -0.68
CA GLY A 134 -6.19 -6.76 -2.09
C GLY A 134 -5.57 -7.79 -3.02
N MET A 135 -5.78 -7.57 -4.32
CA MET A 135 -5.00 -8.21 -5.38
C MET A 135 -4.69 -7.20 -6.48
N THR A 136 -3.67 -7.47 -7.27
CA THR A 136 -3.44 -6.72 -8.51
C THR A 136 -4.63 -6.91 -9.47
N ASN A 137 -5.14 -5.82 -10.05
CA ASN A 137 -6.31 -5.85 -10.95
C ASN A 137 -6.21 -4.86 -12.12
N ARG A 138 -5.07 -4.18 -12.26
CA ARG A 138 -4.84 -3.14 -13.28
C ARG A 138 -3.45 -3.27 -13.92
N SER A 139 -2.89 -4.47 -13.93
CA SER A 139 -1.65 -4.77 -14.62
C SER A 139 -1.93 -5.38 -16.00
N VAL A 140 -1.01 -6.12 -16.55
CA VAL A 140 -1.19 -6.82 -17.82
C VAL A 140 -2.26 -7.90 -17.67
N PRO A 141 -3.26 -7.98 -18.58
CA PRO A 141 -4.26 -9.05 -18.55
C PRO A 141 -3.63 -10.44 -18.46
N GLY A 142 -4.20 -11.30 -17.63
CA GLY A 142 -3.68 -12.64 -17.34
C GLY A 142 -2.48 -12.67 -16.37
N LYS A 143 -2.07 -11.50 -15.81
CA LYS A 143 -0.96 -11.38 -14.84
C LYS A 143 -1.37 -10.66 -13.56
N ASN A 144 -2.65 -10.60 -13.24
CA ASN A 144 -3.15 -10.06 -11.98
C ASN A 144 -3.19 -11.17 -10.91
N ASN A 145 -2.02 -11.67 -10.55
CA ASN A 145 -1.83 -12.84 -9.71
C ASN A 145 -1.13 -12.55 -8.38
N THR A 146 -1.05 -11.28 -7.96
CA THR A 146 -0.39 -10.91 -6.72
C THR A 146 -1.42 -10.49 -5.67
N LEU A 147 -1.42 -11.16 -4.53
CA LEU A 147 -2.12 -10.71 -3.32
C LEU A 147 -1.40 -9.49 -2.77
N CYS A 148 -2.16 -8.45 -2.43
CA CYS A 148 -1.63 -7.17 -1.95
C CYS A 148 -2.05 -6.93 -0.51
N PHE A 149 -1.07 -6.58 0.33
CA PHE A 149 -1.27 -6.34 1.76
C PHE A 149 -0.81 -4.93 2.12
N SER A 150 -1.71 -4.15 2.69
CA SER A 150 -1.42 -2.79 3.17
C SER A 150 -2.31 -2.44 4.36
N PRO A 151 -2.15 -3.11 5.52
CA PRO A 151 -2.90 -2.77 6.71
C PRO A 151 -2.52 -1.36 7.20
N ALA A 152 -3.34 -0.80 8.09
CA ALA A 152 -3.06 0.49 8.72
C ALA A 152 -1.71 0.47 9.45
N LEU A 153 -1.04 1.64 9.53
CA LEU A 153 0.27 1.77 10.19
C LEU A 153 0.25 1.38 11.68
N ILE A 154 -0.93 1.43 12.31
CA ILE A 154 -1.16 1.04 13.71
C ILE A 154 -1.29 -0.46 13.92
N ALA A 155 -1.30 -1.27 12.84
CA ALA A 155 -1.45 -2.73 12.95
C ALA A 155 -0.41 -3.34 13.88
N GLN A 156 -0.85 -4.30 14.68
CA GLN A 156 -0.04 -5.06 15.62
C GLN A 156 0.18 -6.49 15.14
N LYS A 157 1.02 -7.26 15.84
CA LYS A 157 1.30 -8.66 15.49
C LYS A 157 0.05 -9.52 15.44
N ASP A 158 -0.88 -9.32 16.37
CA ASP A 158 -2.13 -10.08 16.43
C ASP A 158 -3.00 -9.85 15.19
N ASP A 159 -3.01 -8.61 14.64
CA ASP A 159 -3.69 -8.31 13.38
C ASP A 159 -3.02 -9.04 12.20
N ILE A 160 -1.69 -9.11 12.22
CA ILE A 160 -0.94 -9.86 11.22
C ILE A 160 -1.26 -11.35 11.30
N ASP A 161 -1.33 -11.93 12.49
CA ASP A 161 -1.65 -13.34 12.70
C ASP A 161 -3.04 -13.69 12.18
N GLN A 162 -4.02 -12.80 12.34
CA GLN A 162 -5.35 -12.96 11.76
C GLN A 162 -5.29 -12.96 10.22
N ILE A 163 -4.56 -12.02 9.63
CA ILE A 163 -4.37 -11.96 8.17
C ILE A 163 -3.70 -13.24 7.65
N ILE A 164 -2.62 -13.68 8.28
CA ILE A 164 -1.87 -14.86 7.88
C ILE A 164 -2.74 -16.12 8.00
N THR A 165 -3.49 -16.26 9.08
CA THR A 165 -4.39 -17.40 9.30
C THR A 165 -5.48 -17.45 8.23
N ALA A 166 -6.08 -16.32 7.88
CA ALA A 166 -7.09 -16.25 6.83
C ALA A 166 -6.52 -16.62 5.47
N VAL A 167 -5.34 -16.10 5.14
CA VAL A 167 -4.64 -16.40 3.86
C VAL A 167 -4.24 -17.87 3.78
N ASP A 168 -3.67 -18.44 4.84
CA ASP A 168 -3.31 -19.85 4.90
C ASP A 168 -4.52 -20.75 4.65
N GLY A 169 -5.63 -20.49 5.35
CA GLY A 169 -6.87 -21.23 5.17
C GLY A 169 -7.47 -21.08 3.76
N ALA A 170 -7.44 -19.87 3.21
CA ALA A 170 -7.93 -19.60 1.86
C ALA A 170 -7.11 -20.32 0.79
N LEU A 171 -5.78 -20.27 0.89
CA LEU A 171 -4.89 -20.99 -0.03
C LEU A 171 -5.13 -22.50 0.04
N GLY A 172 -5.27 -23.06 1.24
CA GLY A 172 -5.56 -24.49 1.42
C GLY A 172 -6.90 -24.92 0.83
N ARG A 173 -7.95 -24.08 0.88
CA ARG A 173 -9.27 -24.40 0.31
C ARG A 173 -9.36 -24.21 -1.20
N VAL A 174 -8.68 -23.21 -1.73
CA VAL A 174 -8.78 -22.85 -3.17
C VAL A 174 -7.86 -23.71 -4.02
N PHE A 175 -6.72 -24.15 -3.47
CA PHE A 175 -5.70 -24.91 -4.19
C PHE A 175 -5.54 -26.34 -3.64
N ALA A 176 -6.53 -26.87 -2.92
CA ALA A 176 -6.56 -28.26 -2.44
C ALA A 176 -6.73 -29.26 -3.57
#